data_ba9b286f61627ffbabe421ffe0415d57
#
_entry.id   ba9b286f61627ffbabe421ffe0415d57
#
_cell.length_a   1.000
_cell.length_b   1.000
_cell.length_c   1.000
_cell.angle_alpha   90.00
_cell.angle_beta   90.00
_cell.angle_gamma   90.00
#
_symmetry.space_group_name_H-M   'P 1'
#
loop_
_entity.id
_entity.type
_entity.pdbx_description
1 polymer ?
#
loop_
_entity_poly.entity_id
_entity_poly.type
_entity_poly.pdbx_seq_one_letter_code
_entity_poly.pdbx_strand_id
1 'polypeptide(L)'
;MRTAIVSDLHLGAASGEDVARDATVRRAMLEEIADADRVVLLGDVVELRDLPLGESLQGARPFFEELGEALGARDVVIVPGNHDHRLAEPLLDSLSLAGGTGLGLQQRHGPSPGPTGEIDDWLGPARLEIAYPGIWLRDDIYATHGHYMDCHLSIPRAECVAAAAMLRASRLPEQAE
;
A
#
# COMPACT_ATOMS: atom_id res chain seq x y z
N MET A 1 3.20 -24.50 0.48
CA MET A 1 3.40 -23.07 0.14
C MET A 1 3.47 -22.30 1.46
N ARG A 2 4.60 -21.68 1.75
CA ARG A 2 4.81 -20.79 2.90
C ARG A 2 4.48 -19.36 2.49
N THR A 3 3.57 -18.71 3.22
CA THR A 3 3.26 -17.30 3.03
C THR A 3 3.76 -16.51 4.23
N ALA A 4 4.61 -15.52 4.01
CA ALA A 4 4.95 -14.54 5.02
C ALA A 4 3.97 -13.36 4.92
N ILE A 5 3.60 -12.80 6.06
CA ILE A 5 2.71 -11.64 6.15
C ILE A 5 3.40 -10.57 6.98
N VAL A 6 3.45 -9.36 6.44
CA VAL A 6 4.00 -8.18 7.11
C VAL A 6 2.98 -7.06 6.97
N SER A 7 2.76 -6.26 8.01
CA SER A 7 1.84 -5.12 8.01
C SER A 7 2.44 -3.90 8.71
N ASP A 8 1.82 -2.74 8.50
CA ASP A 8 2.06 -1.52 9.28
C ASP A 8 3.54 -1.06 9.29
N LEU A 9 4.18 -1.09 8.13
CA LEU A 9 5.58 -0.66 7.98
C LEU A 9 5.73 0.86 7.92
N HIS A 10 4.70 1.57 7.42
CA HIS A 10 4.67 3.03 7.24
C HIS A 10 5.95 3.60 6.60
N LEU A 11 6.47 2.91 5.58
CA LEU A 11 7.69 3.30 4.89
C LEU A 11 7.57 4.70 4.31
N GLY A 12 8.57 5.52 4.50
CA GLY A 12 8.60 6.90 4.03
C GLY A 12 7.82 7.89 4.91
N ALA A 13 7.49 7.52 6.16
CA ALA A 13 6.85 8.40 7.12
C ALA A 13 7.68 9.66 7.39
N ALA A 14 7.00 10.83 7.49
CA ALA A 14 7.64 12.10 7.78
C ALA A 14 8.34 12.14 9.15
N SER A 15 7.79 11.40 10.12
CA SER A 15 8.36 11.27 11.47
C SER A 15 9.72 10.56 11.49
N GLY A 16 10.01 9.74 10.48
CA GLY A 16 11.19 8.87 10.46
C GLY A 16 11.11 7.69 11.44
N GLU A 17 9.91 7.36 11.93
CA GLU A 17 9.67 6.28 12.89
C GLU A 17 9.44 4.92 12.21
N ASP A 18 9.44 4.87 10.87
CA ASP A 18 9.38 3.66 10.10
C ASP A 18 10.63 2.79 10.36
N VAL A 19 10.47 1.76 11.19
CA VAL A 19 11.58 0.92 11.68
C VAL A 19 12.40 0.27 10.56
N ALA A 20 11.79 -0.02 9.42
CA ALA A 20 12.47 -0.58 8.25
C ALA A 20 13.30 0.45 7.45
N ARG A 21 13.32 1.72 7.85
CA ARG A 21 14.27 2.73 7.37
C ARG A 21 15.70 2.37 7.78
N ASP A 22 15.88 1.84 8.99
CA ASP A 22 17.18 1.33 9.42
C ASP A 22 17.57 0.08 8.61
N ALA A 23 18.71 0.15 7.93
CA ALA A 23 19.18 -0.93 7.06
C ALA A 23 19.44 -2.25 7.82
N THR A 24 19.80 -2.20 9.11
CA THR A 24 20.05 -3.38 9.91
C THR A 24 18.73 -4.08 10.25
N VAL A 25 17.74 -3.30 10.68
CA VAL A 25 16.40 -3.83 10.99
C VAL A 25 15.75 -4.38 9.72
N ARG A 26 15.82 -3.64 8.62
CA ARG A 26 15.28 -4.05 7.33
C ARG A 26 15.89 -5.37 6.85
N ARG A 27 17.22 -5.50 6.90
CA ARG A 27 17.90 -6.74 6.52
C ARG A 27 17.47 -7.92 7.39
N ALA A 28 17.45 -7.77 8.70
CA ALA A 28 17.02 -8.83 9.62
C ALA A 28 15.59 -9.28 9.32
N MET A 29 14.68 -8.34 9.05
CA MET A 29 13.30 -8.66 8.68
C MET A 29 13.24 -9.40 7.33
N LEU A 30 13.99 -8.97 6.34
CA LEU A 30 14.00 -9.61 5.01
C LEU A 30 14.61 -11.02 5.07
N GLU A 31 15.63 -11.26 5.90
CA GLU A 31 16.20 -12.59 6.14
C GLU A 31 15.15 -13.58 6.68
N GLU A 32 14.27 -13.14 7.59
CA GLU A 32 13.19 -13.98 8.16
C GLU A 32 12.10 -14.39 7.15
N ILE A 33 11.91 -13.61 6.10
CA ILE A 33 10.90 -13.87 5.07
C ILE A 33 11.49 -14.38 3.75
N ALA A 34 12.80 -14.43 3.63
CA ALA A 34 13.50 -14.75 2.38
C ALA A 34 13.20 -16.15 1.82
N ASP A 35 12.79 -17.11 2.65
CA ASP A 35 12.43 -18.47 2.23
C ASP A 35 10.89 -18.66 1.98
N ALA A 36 10.11 -17.59 2.09
CA ALA A 36 8.69 -17.64 1.78
C ALA A 36 8.45 -17.83 0.28
N ASP A 37 7.46 -18.66 -0.07
CA ASP A 37 7.00 -18.82 -1.46
C ASP A 37 6.25 -17.57 -1.96
N ARG A 38 5.62 -16.85 -1.02
CA ARG A 38 4.87 -15.63 -1.26
C ARG A 38 4.95 -14.69 -0.06
N VAL A 39 5.09 -13.40 -0.31
CA VAL A 39 4.98 -12.35 0.71
C VAL A 39 3.69 -11.56 0.53
N VAL A 40 2.96 -11.35 1.60
CA VAL A 40 1.78 -10.48 1.66
C VAL A 40 2.10 -9.27 2.53
N LEU A 41 2.08 -8.12 1.93
CA LEU A 41 2.20 -6.82 2.59
C LEU A 41 0.78 -6.33 2.90
N LEU A 42 0.36 -6.48 4.17
CA LEU A 42 -1.03 -6.39 4.62
C LEU A 42 -1.36 -5.02 5.21
N GLY A 43 -1.42 -4.02 4.35
CA GLY A 43 -1.85 -2.66 4.68
C GLY A 43 -0.79 -1.79 5.37
N ASP A 44 -0.92 -0.50 5.14
CA ASP A 44 -0.09 0.55 5.72
C ASP A 44 1.41 0.30 5.52
N VAL A 45 1.75 -0.19 4.33
CA VAL A 45 3.13 -0.51 3.93
C VAL A 45 3.90 0.77 3.64
N VAL A 46 3.28 1.70 2.93
CA VAL A 46 3.85 3.00 2.59
C VAL A 46 3.02 4.11 3.21
N GLU A 47 3.67 5.09 3.83
CA GLU A 47 3.00 6.26 4.35
C GLU A 47 2.77 7.27 3.21
N LEU A 48 1.56 7.31 2.65
CA LEU A 48 1.21 8.19 1.52
C LEU A 48 0.37 9.41 1.93
N ARG A 49 0.22 9.68 3.22
CA ARG A 49 -0.63 10.76 3.76
C ARG A 49 0.16 11.95 4.27
N ASP A 50 1.38 11.72 4.76
CA ASP A 50 2.17 12.72 5.49
C ASP A 50 2.99 13.64 4.56
N LEU A 51 3.50 13.11 3.46
CA LEU A 51 4.41 13.78 2.54
C LEU A 51 3.85 13.78 1.11
N PRO A 52 4.41 14.62 0.22
CA PRO A 52 4.17 14.48 -1.21
C PRO A 52 4.47 13.06 -1.68
N LEU A 53 3.60 12.51 -2.54
CA LEU A 53 3.64 11.11 -2.98
C LEU A 53 5.03 10.62 -3.40
N GLY A 54 5.75 11.42 -4.20
CA GLY A 54 7.09 11.04 -4.65
C GLY A 54 8.13 10.96 -3.55
N GLU A 55 8.02 11.79 -2.49
CA GLU A 55 8.93 11.75 -1.36
C GLU A 55 8.69 10.51 -0.49
N SER A 56 7.43 10.19 -0.19
CA SER A 56 7.06 8.98 0.53
C SER A 56 7.52 7.72 -0.20
N LEU A 57 7.27 7.64 -1.50
CA LEU A 57 7.70 6.50 -2.31
C LEU A 57 9.22 6.35 -2.33
N GLN A 58 9.97 7.44 -2.50
CA GLN A 58 11.44 7.37 -2.46
C GLN A 58 11.97 6.90 -1.10
N GLY A 59 11.28 7.23 0.00
CA GLY A 59 11.59 6.70 1.33
C GLY A 59 11.38 5.18 1.45
N ALA A 60 10.40 4.64 0.74
CA ALA A 60 10.08 3.21 0.72
C ALA A 60 10.96 2.39 -0.25
N ARG A 61 11.60 3.04 -1.23
CA ARG A 61 12.36 2.39 -2.31
C ARG A 61 13.38 1.36 -1.83
N PRO A 62 14.26 1.65 -0.84
CA PRO A 62 15.27 0.68 -0.41
C PRO A 62 14.68 -0.63 0.10
N PHE A 63 13.50 -0.58 0.72
CA PHE A 63 12.79 -1.79 1.17
C PHE A 63 12.35 -2.65 -0.01
N PHE A 64 11.73 -2.05 -1.03
CA PHE A 64 11.23 -2.82 -2.18
C PHE A 64 12.36 -3.38 -3.04
N GLU A 65 13.45 -2.64 -3.24
CA GLU A 65 14.63 -3.14 -3.95
C GLU A 65 15.23 -4.36 -3.24
N GLU A 66 15.49 -4.25 -1.94
CA GLU A 66 16.04 -5.36 -1.15
C GLU A 66 15.06 -6.55 -1.02
N LEU A 67 13.75 -6.28 -0.94
CA LEU A 67 12.71 -7.32 -0.95
C LEU A 67 12.72 -8.09 -2.28
N GLY A 68 12.79 -7.38 -3.41
CA GLY A 68 12.85 -7.99 -4.74
C GLY A 68 14.11 -8.85 -4.93
N GLU A 69 15.26 -8.38 -4.45
CA GLU A 69 16.51 -9.15 -4.45
C GLU A 69 16.38 -10.44 -3.61
N ALA A 70 15.81 -10.34 -2.40
CA ALA A 70 15.64 -11.47 -1.49
C ALA A 70 14.66 -12.53 -2.04
N LEU A 71 13.61 -12.11 -2.72
CA LEU A 71 12.56 -13.00 -3.21
C LEU A 71 12.84 -13.57 -4.61
N GLY A 72 13.55 -12.85 -5.48
CA GLY A 72 13.68 -13.22 -6.88
C GLY A 72 12.30 -13.29 -7.56
N ALA A 73 12.05 -14.26 -8.42
CA ALA A 73 10.80 -14.38 -9.20
C ALA A 73 9.56 -14.87 -8.40
N ARG A 74 9.50 -14.64 -7.09
CA ARG A 74 8.38 -15.04 -6.23
C ARG A 74 7.31 -13.96 -6.16
N ASP A 75 6.17 -14.30 -5.56
CA ASP A 75 4.98 -13.44 -5.53
C ASP A 75 5.04 -12.47 -4.35
N VAL A 76 4.77 -11.20 -4.63
CA VAL A 76 4.52 -10.15 -3.65
C VAL A 76 3.09 -9.65 -3.86
N VAL A 77 2.28 -9.70 -2.81
CA VAL A 77 0.90 -9.18 -2.85
C VAL A 77 0.79 -8.02 -1.87
N ILE A 78 0.40 -6.85 -2.35
CA ILE A 78 0.05 -5.72 -1.49
C ILE A 78 -1.47 -5.70 -1.32
N VAL A 79 -1.90 -5.67 -0.06
CA VAL A 79 -3.29 -5.39 0.32
C VAL A 79 -3.30 -3.99 0.92
N PRO A 80 -3.72 -2.96 0.19
CA PRO A 80 -3.66 -1.58 0.69
C PRO A 80 -4.45 -1.36 1.98
N GLY A 81 -3.84 -0.62 2.91
CA GLY A 81 -4.46 -0.14 4.13
C GLY A 81 -5.08 1.26 3.98
N ASN A 82 -5.23 2.00 5.07
CA ASN A 82 -5.77 3.35 5.02
C ASN A 82 -4.70 4.42 4.74
N HIS A 83 -3.44 4.19 5.09
CA HIS A 83 -2.34 5.11 4.78
C HIS A 83 -1.86 4.99 3.33
N ASP A 84 -1.95 3.82 2.76
CA ASP A 84 -1.55 3.54 1.37
C ASP A 84 -2.72 3.17 0.44
N HIS A 85 -3.95 3.60 0.80
CA HIS A 85 -5.16 3.36 0.01
C HIS A 85 -5.05 3.77 -1.46
N ARG A 86 -4.21 4.76 -1.77
CA ARG A 86 -3.93 5.20 -3.14
C ARG A 86 -3.42 4.08 -4.05
N LEU A 87 -2.85 3.02 -3.49
CA LEU A 87 -2.42 1.84 -4.26
C LEU A 87 -3.62 1.03 -4.78
N ALA A 88 -4.81 1.17 -4.17
CA ALA A 88 -6.04 0.55 -4.65
C ALA A 88 -6.80 1.40 -5.68
N GLU A 89 -6.50 2.70 -5.82
CA GLU A 89 -7.26 3.61 -6.68
C GLU A 89 -7.39 3.12 -8.14
N PRO A 90 -6.33 2.62 -8.82
CA PRO A 90 -6.47 2.15 -10.20
C PRO A 90 -7.47 0.99 -10.35
N LEU A 91 -7.51 0.08 -9.35
CA LEU A 91 -8.48 -1.00 -9.31
C LEU A 91 -9.91 -0.45 -9.12
N LEU A 92 -10.09 0.43 -8.15
CA LEU A 92 -11.40 1.01 -7.82
C LEU A 92 -11.95 1.84 -8.99
N ASP A 93 -11.10 2.59 -9.68
CA ASP A 93 -11.47 3.36 -10.87
C ASP A 93 -11.88 2.42 -12.02
N SER A 94 -11.15 1.32 -12.24
CA SER A 94 -11.49 0.34 -13.26
C SER A 94 -12.84 -0.32 -13.00
N LEU A 95 -13.15 -0.67 -11.75
CA LEU A 95 -14.42 -1.24 -11.34
C LEU A 95 -15.58 -0.24 -11.51
N SER A 96 -15.34 1.03 -11.16
CA SER A 96 -16.32 2.11 -11.32
C SER A 96 -16.65 2.34 -12.80
N LEU A 97 -15.66 2.34 -13.68
CA LEU A 97 -15.85 2.49 -15.12
C LEU A 97 -16.60 1.30 -15.75
N ALA A 98 -16.40 0.09 -15.21
CA ALA A 98 -17.10 -1.11 -15.67
C ALA A 98 -18.57 -1.19 -15.21
N GLY A 99 -19.06 -0.20 -14.45
CA GLY A 99 -20.43 -0.18 -13.94
C GLY A 99 -20.69 -1.20 -12.82
N GLY A 100 -19.63 -1.70 -12.20
CA GLY A 100 -19.72 -2.63 -11.07
C GLY A 100 -20.33 -1.99 -9.84
N THR A 101 -21.34 -2.63 -9.23
CA THR A 101 -22.06 -2.12 -8.08
C THR A 101 -21.56 -2.60 -6.73
N GLY A 102 -20.48 -3.36 -6.67
CA GLY A 102 -19.94 -3.87 -5.41
C GLY A 102 -18.52 -4.42 -5.50
N LEU A 103 -17.77 -4.20 -4.44
CA LEU A 103 -16.48 -4.88 -4.21
C LEU A 103 -16.75 -6.31 -3.72
N GLY A 104 -16.20 -7.30 -4.41
CA GLY A 104 -16.08 -8.64 -3.85
C GLY A 104 -15.07 -8.67 -2.69
N LEU A 105 -15.01 -9.79 -1.99
CA LEU A 105 -14.05 -9.95 -0.88
C LEU A 105 -12.58 -9.90 -1.34
N GLN A 106 -12.31 -10.21 -2.60
CA GLN A 106 -10.97 -10.16 -3.17
C GLN A 106 -11.06 -9.78 -4.64
N GLN A 107 -10.57 -8.61 -4.95
CA GLN A 107 -10.30 -8.16 -6.30
C GLN A 107 -8.79 -8.08 -6.48
N ARG A 108 -8.27 -8.52 -7.62
CA ARG A 108 -6.85 -8.50 -7.89
C ARG A 108 -6.55 -7.77 -9.17
N HIS A 109 -5.42 -7.10 -9.19
CA HIS A 109 -4.93 -6.49 -10.41
C HIS A 109 -3.40 -6.35 -10.37
N GLY A 110 -2.78 -6.33 -11.55
CA GLY A 110 -1.36 -6.08 -11.68
C GLY A 110 -1.01 -4.61 -11.46
N PRO A 111 0.29 -4.28 -11.42
CA PRO A 111 0.74 -2.91 -11.29
C PRO A 111 0.23 -2.04 -12.44
N SER A 112 0.02 -0.76 -12.17
CA SER A 112 -0.44 0.26 -13.12
C SER A 112 0.52 1.44 -13.11
N PRO A 113 0.56 2.28 -14.15
CA PRO A 113 1.36 3.51 -14.13
C PRO A 113 1.10 4.35 -12.88
N GLY A 114 2.16 4.83 -12.25
CA GLY A 114 2.13 5.55 -10.98
C GLY A 114 2.70 4.74 -9.83
N PRO A 115 2.22 4.89 -8.58
CA PRO A 115 2.84 4.32 -7.39
C PRO A 115 3.08 2.81 -7.46
N THR A 116 2.11 2.05 -7.95
CA THR A 116 2.25 0.58 -8.07
C THR A 116 3.23 0.18 -9.16
N GLY A 117 3.34 0.96 -10.25
CA GLY A 117 4.34 0.74 -11.30
C GLY A 117 5.76 1.02 -10.81
N GLU A 118 5.97 2.09 -10.02
CA GLU A 118 7.27 2.37 -9.41
C GLU A 118 7.70 1.26 -8.45
N ILE A 119 6.77 0.76 -7.62
CA ILE A 119 7.03 -0.36 -6.72
C ILE A 119 7.39 -1.63 -7.50
N ASP A 120 6.70 -1.93 -8.60
CA ASP A 120 6.96 -3.07 -9.46
C ASP A 120 8.37 -2.98 -10.09
N ASP A 121 8.74 -1.80 -10.58
CA ASP A 121 10.08 -1.54 -11.12
C ASP A 121 11.18 -1.80 -10.07
N TRP A 122 10.95 -1.43 -8.80
CA TRP A 122 11.92 -1.65 -7.71
C TRP A 122 11.99 -3.11 -7.25
N LEU A 123 10.86 -3.81 -7.30
CA LEU A 123 10.81 -5.25 -6.99
C LEU A 123 11.53 -6.11 -8.03
N GLY A 124 11.78 -5.56 -9.23
CA GLY A 124 12.55 -6.21 -10.28
C GLY A 124 11.95 -7.54 -10.73
N PRO A 125 12.57 -8.70 -10.41
CA PRO A 125 12.07 -9.99 -10.91
C PRO A 125 10.86 -10.54 -10.14
N ALA A 126 10.52 -9.99 -8.96
CA ALA A 126 9.38 -10.43 -8.18
C ALA A 126 8.07 -10.02 -8.87
N ARG A 127 7.03 -10.81 -8.69
CA ARG A 127 5.72 -10.56 -9.32
C ARG A 127 4.82 -9.80 -8.37
N LEU A 128 4.57 -8.53 -8.68
CA LEU A 128 3.66 -7.70 -7.89
C LEU A 128 2.20 -7.94 -8.27
N GLU A 129 1.37 -8.06 -7.25
CA GLU A 129 -0.09 -8.05 -7.38
C GLU A 129 -0.69 -7.17 -6.28
N ILE A 130 -1.73 -6.42 -6.62
CA ILE A 130 -2.52 -5.65 -5.66
C ILE A 130 -3.82 -6.39 -5.42
N ALA A 131 -4.17 -6.66 -4.17
CA ALA A 131 -5.42 -7.29 -3.79
C ALA A 131 -6.22 -6.37 -2.85
N TYR A 132 -7.52 -6.20 -3.12
CA TYR A 132 -8.37 -5.33 -2.31
C TYR A 132 -9.81 -5.88 -2.25
N PRO A 133 -10.50 -5.78 -1.13
CA PRO A 133 -10.11 -5.24 0.19
C PRO A 133 -9.26 -6.21 1.04
N GLY A 134 -8.95 -7.37 0.54
CA GLY A 134 -8.16 -8.37 1.22
C GLY A 134 -7.81 -9.55 0.31
N ILE A 135 -7.27 -10.59 0.90
CA ILE A 135 -6.79 -11.78 0.21
C ILE A 135 -7.14 -13.07 0.95
N TRP A 136 -7.59 -14.07 0.23
CA TRP A 136 -7.65 -15.43 0.74
C TRP A 136 -6.24 -16.04 0.77
N LEU A 137 -5.77 -16.35 1.96
CA LEU A 137 -4.49 -17.05 2.17
C LEU A 137 -4.64 -18.55 1.94
N ARG A 138 -5.77 -19.07 2.35
CA ARG A 138 -6.29 -20.42 2.15
C ARG A 138 -7.82 -20.35 2.02
N ASP A 139 -8.45 -21.47 1.70
CA ASP A 139 -9.91 -21.53 1.55
C ASP A 139 -10.69 -21.13 2.82
N ASP A 140 -10.05 -21.24 3.99
CA ASP A 140 -10.61 -20.98 5.32
C ASP A 140 -9.97 -19.80 6.05
N ILE A 141 -8.97 -19.11 5.45
CA ILE A 141 -8.27 -17.96 6.06
C ILE A 141 -8.29 -16.77 5.11
N TYR A 142 -9.00 -15.74 5.51
CA TYR A 142 -9.02 -14.44 4.83
C TYR A 142 -8.23 -13.42 5.61
N ALA A 143 -7.39 -12.64 4.93
CA ALA A 143 -6.62 -11.55 5.51
C ALA A 143 -7.04 -10.22 4.89
N THR A 144 -7.27 -9.24 5.74
CA THR A 144 -7.59 -7.85 5.37
C THR A 144 -6.97 -6.91 6.39
N HIS A 145 -6.66 -5.69 5.98
CA HIS A 145 -6.23 -4.66 6.91
C HIS A 145 -7.41 -4.17 7.75
N GLY A 146 -7.16 -3.96 9.05
CA GLY A 146 -8.21 -3.73 10.06
C GLY A 146 -9.14 -2.55 9.78
N HIS A 147 -8.66 -1.49 9.10
CA HIS A 147 -9.45 -0.30 8.76
C HIS A 147 -10.70 -0.63 7.94
N TYR A 148 -10.65 -1.68 7.12
CA TYR A 148 -11.77 -2.07 6.28
C TYR A 148 -12.99 -2.57 7.08
N MET A 149 -12.73 -3.04 8.29
CA MET A 149 -13.75 -3.53 9.23
C MET A 149 -14.33 -2.41 10.11
N ASP A 150 -13.74 -1.21 10.08
CA ASP A 150 -14.16 -0.08 10.89
C ASP A 150 -14.84 0.99 10.01
N CYS A 151 -16.18 1.08 10.14
CA CYS A 151 -16.98 2.06 9.42
C CYS A 151 -16.65 3.53 9.78
N HIS A 152 -15.99 3.78 10.91
CA HIS A 152 -15.57 5.13 11.31
C HIS A 152 -14.28 5.59 10.64
N LEU A 153 -13.47 4.66 10.14
CA LEU A 153 -12.23 4.97 9.42
C LEU A 153 -12.44 5.04 7.90
N SER A 154 -13.54 4.54 7.37
CA SER A 154 -13.90 4.63 5.97
C SER A 154 -14.65 5.93 5.68
N ILE A 155 -13.91 7.02 5.44
CA ILE A 155 -14.53 8.27 4.97
C ILE A 155 -14.93 8.09 3.51
N PRO A 156 -16.22 8.24 3.14
CA PRO A 156 -16.63 8.15 1.75
C PRO A 156 -15.83 9.11 0.86
N ARG A 157 -15.41 8.66 -0.31
CA ARG A 157 -14.58 9.46 -1.25
C ARG A 157 -15.20 10.83 -1.54
N ALA A 158 -16.53 10.91 -1.58
CA ALA A 158 -17.25 12.17 -1.75
C ALA A 158 -16.98 13.16 -0.61
N GLU A 159 -16.87 12.69 0.63
CA GLU A 159 -16.55 13.53 1.78
C GLU A 159 -15.07 13.96 1.75
N CYS A 160 -14.16 13.09 1.34
CA CYS A 160 -12.76 13.46 1.15
C CYS A 160 -12.61 14.55 0.09
N VAL A 161 -13.33 14.44 -1.04
CA VAL A 161 -13.33 15.44 -2.12
C VAL A 161 -13.95 16.75 -1.64
N ALA A 162 -15.06 16.68 -0.90
CA ALA A 162 -15.72 17.87 -0.33
C ALA A 162 -14.83 18.57 0.70
N ALA A 163 -14.17 17.80 1.59
CA ALA A 163 -13.23 18.34 2.57
C ALA A 163 -12.02 18.99 1.89
N ALA A 164 -11.45 18.34 0.87
CA ALA A 164 -10.34 18.91 0.10
C ALA A 164 -10.74 20.18 -0.66
N ALA A 165 -11.95 20.24 -1.21
CA ALA A 165 -12.48 21.43 -1.85
C ALA A 165 -12.71 22.58 -0.85
N MET A 166 -13.27 22.28 0.33
CA MET A 166 -13.44 23.23 1.40
C MET A 166 -12.09 23.79 1.91
N LEU A 167 -11.09 22.92 2.14
CA LEU A 167 -9.75 23.33 2.55
C LEU A 167 -9.07 24.21 1.50
N ARG A 168 -9.26 23.94 0.22
CA ARG A 168 -8.76 24.80 -0.86
C ARG A 168 -9.46 26.15 -0.92
N ALA A 169 -10.78 26.15 -0.69
CA ALA A 169 -11.59 27.38 -0.69
C ALA A 169 -11.36 28.24 0.57
N SER A 170 -11.03 27.62 1.70
CA SER A 170 -10.77 28.28 2.99
C SER A 170 -9.34 28.73 3.19
N ARG A 171 -8.43 28.49 2.25
CA ARG A 171 -7.11 29.12 2.25
C ARG A 171 -7.26 30.63 2.03
N LEU A 172 -7.54 31.32 3.12
CA LEU A 172 -7.36 32.77 3.20
C LEU A 172 -5.87 33.05 2.90
N PRO A 173 -5.55 34.09 2.12
CA PRO A 173 -4.15 34.46 1.90
C PRO A 173 -3.50 34.68 3.24
N GLU A 174 -2.36 34.01 3.48
CA GLU A 174 -1.47 34.37 4.59
C GLU A 174 -1.23 35.87 4.49
N GLN A 175 -1.69 36.61 5.50
CA GLN A 175 -1.32 38.02 5.64
C GLN A 175 0.19 38.00 5.92
N ALA A 176 0.96 38.42 4.93
CA ALA A 176 2.36 38.77 5.14
C ALA A 176 2.41 39.91 6.17
N GLU A 177 2.92 39.64 7.37
CA GLU A 177 3.51 40.62 8.25
C GLU A 177 5.03 40.70 8.04
#